data_0ae245562b7e6e5e11d440410782a5a4
#
_entry.id   0ae245562b7e6e5e11d440410782a5a4
#
_cell.length_a   1.000
_cell.length_b   1.000
_cell.length_c   1.000
_cell.angle_alpha   90.00
_cell.angle_beta   90.00
_cell.angle_gamma   90.00
#
_symmetry.space_group_name_H-M   'P 1'
#
loop_
_entity.id
_entity.type
_entity.pdbx_description
1 polymer ?
#
loop_
_entity_poly.entity_id
_entity_poly.type
_entity_poly.pdbx_seq_one_letter_code
_entity_poly.pdbx_strand_id
1 'polypeptide(L)'
;MSILNLFNASARATSPSNNTSFRRRKIRVQVTLSKGQFKNGEGNTIILDDFGVVAKIDKSGPPEFGKASVEIYGLSLDVMSQLSTLNMHPLFTRKNYLNIFAGDEFSGLSQIFAGSITSASADFNGAPEVKFKIEARVGFFGSVTAQGQGVVSGTQSAADFIARQAKAAGLTFENQDVSAQIKNSVFTGSPIEQARQAANQIGAELVIDDEKMLLIQNGGSVKGNVPVLSAASGMIGYPVMTQNGIECKAIFNPDFRFAGLVEIKSMVPKVAGQWRITKLSHSLAANLPSSGQWESSITAYYPQLSGAIGKFM
;
A
#
# COMPACT_ATOMS: atom_id res chain seq x y z
N MET A 1 42.01 -4.65 -54.61
CA MET A 1 40.67 -4.99 -55.13
C MET A 1 40.06 -5.95 -54.18
N SER A 2 39.01 -5.77 -53.51
CA SER A 2 37.77 -4.99 -53.45
C SER A 2 37.26 -5.14 -52.02
N ILE A 3 37.15 -4.20 -51.26
CA ILE A 3 36.09 -3.31 -50.77
C ILE A 3 34.69 -3.91 -50.86
N LEU A 4 33.99 -3.76 -49.77
CA LEU A 4 32.54 -3.92 -49.44
C LEU A 4 32.12 -5.29 -48.90
N ASN A 5 31.89 -5.31 -47.59
CA ASN A 5 30.56 -5.48 -47.04
C ASN A 5 30.54 -5.05 -45.57
N LEU A 6 30.30 -3.76 -45.40
CA LEU A 6 29.80 -3.14 -44.18
C LEU A 6 28.29 -3.07 -44.30
N PHE A 7 27.61 -3.21 -43.12
CA PHE A 7 26.21 -2.87 -42.88
C PHE A 7 25.12 -3.90 -43.28
N ASN A 8 24.65 -4.61 -42.28
CA ASN A 8 23.24 -4.63 -41.92
C ASN A 8 23.02 -5.36 -40.59
N ALA A 9 23.41 -4.70 -39.49
CA ALA A 9 22.81 -4.99 -38.20
C ALA A 9 21.55 -4.15 -38.07
N SER A 10 20.47 -4.57 -38.74
CA SER A 10 19.13 -4.05 -38.52
C SER A 10 18.70 -4.44 -37.10
N ALA A 11 18.79 -3.49 -36.18
CA ALA A 11 18.15 -3.57 -34.89
C ALA A 11 16.63 -3.72 -35.13
N ARG A 12 16.14 -4.94 -35.03
CA ARG A 12 14.71 -5.20 -34.90
C ARG A 12 14.27 -4.58 -33.58
N ALA A 13 13.68 -3.41 -33.68
CA ALA A 13 12.82 -2.90 -32.64
C ALA A 13 11.73 -3.96 -32.42
N THR A 14 11.81 -4.69 -31.33
CA THR A 14 10.73 -5.54 -30.87
C THR A 14 9.56 -4.60 -30.52
N SER A 15 8.62 -4.47 -31.44
CA SER A 15 7.32 -3.90 -31.16
C SER A 15 6.76 -4.63 -29.94
N PRO A 16 6.22 -3.96 -28.92
CA PRO A 16 5.51 -4.65 -27.85
C PRO A 16 4.38 -5.42 -28.52
N SER A 17 4.41 -6.73 -28.40
CA SER A 17 3.33 -7.59 -28.88
C SER A 17 2.06 -7.12 -28.17
N ASN A 18 1.14 -6.50 -28.88
CA ASN A 18 -0.24 -6.30 -28.45
C ASN A 18 -0.89 -7.65 -28.28
N ASN A 19 -0.54 -8.33 -27.20
CA ASN A 19 -1.20 -9.57 -26.81
C ASN A 19 -2.55 -9.18 -26.19
N THR A 20 -3.58 -9.06 -27.02
CA THR A 20 -4.98 -8.88 -26.64
C THR A 20 -5.58 -10.17 -26.05
N SER A 21 -4.75 -11.04 -25.47
CA SER A 21 -5.23 -12.24 -24.78
C SER A 21 -5.99 -11.84 -23.52
N PHE A 22 -7.15 -12.43 -23.34
CA PHE A 22 -7.98 -12.28 -22.15
C PHE A 22 -7.16 -12.76 -20.94
N ARG A 23 -6.79 -11.84 -20.03
CA ARG A 23 -6.00 -12.17 -18.84
C ARG A 23 -6.91 -12.42 -17.67
N ARG A 24 -6.77 -13.57 -17.05
CA ARG A 24 -7.51 -13.88 -15.83
C ARG A 24 -6.92 -13.09 -14.68
N ARG A 25 -7.73 -12.21 -14.07
CA ARG A 25 -7.40 -11.46 -12.87
C ARG A 25 -7.35 -12.40 -11.68
N LYS A 26 -6.36 -12.21 -10.80
CA LYS A 26 -6.20 -13.03 -9.60
C LYS A 26 -5.98 -12.14 -8.38
N ILE A 27 -6.65 -12.51 -7.30
CA ILE A 27 -6.42 -11.93 -5.96
C ILE A 27 -6.11 -13.10 -5.04
N ARG A 28 -4.98 -13.00 -4.35
CA ARG A 28 -4.60 -13.93 -3.29
C ARG A 28 -4.73 -13.21 -1.96
N VAL A 29 -5.41 -13.82 -1.02
CA VAL A 29 -5.54 -13.34 0.35
C VAL A 29 -4.77 -14.29 1.27
N GLN A 30 -3.81 -13.76 2.01
CA GLN A 30 -3.03 -14.52 2.95
C GLN A 30 -3.29 -14.01 4.36
N VAL A 31 -3.69 -14.90 5.26
CA VAL A 31 -3.91 -14.59 6.67
C VAL A 31 -2.89 -15.33 7.51
N THR A 32 -2.16 -14.61 8.36
CA THR A 32 -1.16 -15.16 9.27
C THR A 32 -1.59 -14.91 10.72
N LEU A 33 -1.71 -15.97 11.48
CA LEU A 33 -2.01 -15.91 12.92
C LEU A 33 -0.74 -15.61 13.71
N SER A 34 -0.85 -14.71 14.67
CA SER A 34 0.27 -14.42 15.60
C SER A 34 0.53 -15.53 16.61
N LYS A 35 -0.51 -16.30 16.94
CA LYS A 35 -0.45 -17.44 17.87
C LYS A 35 -1.43 -18.53 17.40
N GLY A 36 -1.00 -19.77 17.53
CA GLY A 36 -1.78 -20.93 17.11
C GLY A 36 -1.49 -21.36 15.67
N GLN A 37 -2.17 -22.40 15.24
CA GLN A 37 -2.06 -22.97 13.90
C GLN A 37 -3.46 -23.23 13.37
N PHE A 38 -3.61 -23.22 12.05
CA PHE A 38 -4.83 -23.65 11.40
C PHE A 38 -5.00 -25.16 11.54
N LYS A 39 -6.25 -25.63 11.69
CA LYS A 39 -6.55 -27.06 11.93
C LYS A 39 -6.10 -27.97 10.80
N ASN A 40 -5.95 -27.45 9.59
CA ASN A 40 -5.60 -28.22 8.41
C ASN A 40 -4.09 -28.55 8.29
N GLY A 41 -3.29 -28.29 9.33
CA GLY A 41 -1.86 -28.64 9.34
C GLY A 41 -0.95 -27.68 8.53
N GLU A 42 -1.48 -26.57 8.03
CA GLU A 42 -0.77 -25.60 7.21
C GLU A 42 0.03 -24.57 8.03
N GLY A 43 0.28 -24.84 9.30
CA GLY A 43 0.99 -23.94 10.20
C GLY A 43 0.13 -22.76 10.63
N ASN A 44 0.74 -21.56 10.76
CA ASN A 44 0.05 -20.35 11.22
C ASN A 44 -0.43 -19.45 10.08
N THR A 45 -0.27 -19.87 8.83
CA THR A 45 -0.62 -19.07 7.65
C THR A 45 -1.55 -19.87 6.75
N ILE A 46 -2.67 -19.23 6.34
CA ILE A 46 -3.57 -19.76 5.32
C ILE A 46 -3.51 -18.88 4.08
N ILE A 47 -3.48 -19.53 2.92
CA ILE A 47 -3.50 -18.87 1.62
C ILE A 47 -4.83 -19.18 0.96
N LEU A 48 -5.57 -18.13 0.62
CA LEU A 48 -6.86 -18.21 -0.04
C LEU A 48 -6.70 -17.76 -1.49
N ASP A 49 -6.50 -18.75 -2.36
CA ASP A 49 -6.40 -18.57 -3.81
C ASP A 49 -7.70 -19.04 -4.50
N ASP A 50 -7.99 -18.45 -5.65
CA ASP A 50 -9.10 -18.84 -6.53
C ASP A 50 -10.52 -18.71 -5.93
N PHE A 51 -10.67 -18.08 -4.78
CA PHE A 51 -11.98 -17.69 -4.24
C PHE A 51 -12.56 -16.46 -4.94
N GLY A 52 -13.88 -16.28 -4.86
CA GLY A 52 -14.51 -15.01 -5.21
C GLY A 52 -14.07 -13.94 -4.19
N VAL A 53 -13.39 -12.90 -4.64
CA VAL A 53 -12.85 -11.87 -3.74
C VAL A 53 -13.20 -10.48 -4.25
N VAL A 54 -13.68 -9.62 -3.33
CA VAL A 54 -13.75 -8.17 -3.52
C VAL A 54 -12.80 -7.54 -2.51
N ALA A 55 -11.84 -6.76 -2.99
CA ALA A 55 -10.89 -6.06 -2.15
C ALA A 55 -10.94 -4.56 -2.41
N LYS A 56 -11.10 -3.78 -1.35
CA LYS A 56 -10.97 -2.33 -1.36
C LYS A 56 -9.83 -1.94 -0.45
N ILE A 57 -8.83 -1.26 -1.01
CA ILE A 57 -7.62 -0.86 -0.32
C ILE A 57 -7.47 0.64 -0.47
N ASP A 58 -7.40 1.35 0.65
CA ASP A 58 -7.16 2.78 0.69
C ASP A 58 -5.81 3.04 1.36
N LYS A 59 -4.91 3.74 0.69
CA LYS A 59 -3.60 4.15 1.20
C LYS A 59 -3.55 5.68 1.28
N SER A 60 -3.30 6.20 2.47
CA SER A 60 -3.24 7.63 2.74
C SER A 60 -2.24 7.94 3.85
N GLY A 61 -1.89 9.21 4.00
CA GLY A 61 -1.07 9.69 5.11
C GLY A 61 -1.82 9.84 6.43
N PRO A 62 -1.10 10.25 7.49
CA PRO A 62 -1.70 10.51 8.78
C PRO A 62 -2.90 11.49 8.70
N PRO A 63 -3.88 11.40 9.60
CA PRO A 63 -3.96 10.48 10.75
C PRO A 63 -4.44 9.07 10.40
N GLU A 64 -5.03 8.85 9.24
CA GLU A 64 -5.51 7.57 8.77
C GLU A 64 -4.43 6.91 7.91
N PHE A 65 -3.80 5.87 8.46
CA PHE A 65 -2.91 5.01 7.69
C PHE A 65 -3.71 4.09 6.75
N GLY A 66 -3.00 3.40 5.87
CA GLY A 66 -3.59 2.46 4.93
C GLY A 66 -4.57 1.48 5.59
N LYS A 67 -5.70 1.24 4.92
CA LYS A 67 -6.73 0.29 5.35
C LYS A 67 -7.16 -0.59 4.18
N ALA A 68 -7.57 -1.81 4.50
CA ALA A 68 -8.15 -2.74 3.54
C ALA A 68 -9.44 -3.33 4.09
N SER A 69 -10.43 -3.49 3.21
CA SER A 69 -11.63 -4.26 3.42
C SER A 69 -11.72 -5.33 2.34
N VAL A 70 -11.81 -6.58 2.76
CA VAL A 70 -11.87 -7.73 1.85
C VAL A 70 -13.13 -8.52 2.12
N GLU A 71 -13.87 -8.84 1.08
CA GLU A 71 -14.99 -9.78 1.12
C GLU A 71 -14.60 -11.02 0.33
N ILE A 72 -14.75 -12.20 0.94
CA ILE A 72 -14.38 -13.50 0.37
C ILE A 72 -15.61 -14.37 0.34
N TYR A 73 -15.89 -14.95 -0.82
CA TYR A 73 -17.02 -15.81 -1.09
C TYR A 73 -16.57 -17.27 -1.24
N GLY A 74 -17.39 -18.22 -0.77
CA GLY A 74 -17.14 -19.64 -0.94
C GLY A 74 -16.22 -20.28 0.13
N LEU A 75 -15.94 -19.59 1.24
CA LEU A 75 -15.24 -20.19 2.37
C LEU A 75 -16.11 -21.20 3.11
N SER A 76 -15.51 -22.29 3.59
CA SER A 76 -16.19 -23.24 4.45
C SER A 76 -16.45 -22.63 5.84
N LEU A 77 -17.53 -23.11 6.51
CA LEU A 77 -17.86 -22.65 7.89
C LEU A 77 -16.73 -22.87 8.89
N ASP A 78 -15.96 -23.95 8.73
CA ASP A 78 -14.84 -24.26 9.60
C ASP A 78 -13.73 -23.19 9.46
N VAL A 79 -13.36 -22.81 8.22
CA VAL A 79 -12.38 -21.73 7.97
C VAL A 79 -12.93 -20.40 8.46
N MET A 80 -14.19 -20.06 8.20
CA MET A 80 -14.81 -18.84 8.70
C MET A 80 -14.75 -18.79 10.25
N SER A 81 -15.05 -19.90 10.92
CA SER A 81 -14.99 -19.99 12.39
C SER A 81 -13.59 -19.77 12.93
N GLN A 82 -12.56 -20.31 12.27
CA GLN A 82 -11.17 -20.13 12.68
C GLN A 82 -10.66 -18.70 12.48
N LEU A 83 -11.13 -18.05 11.42
CA LEU A 83 -10.73 -16.66 11.09
C LEU A 83 -11.55 -15.62 11.86
N SER A 84 -12.75 -15.97 12.35
CA SER A 84 -13.64 -15.02 13.03
C SER A 84 -13.01 -14.51 14.32
N THR A 85 -13.01 -13.21 14.49
CA THR A 85 -12.63 -12.53 15.72
C THR A 85 -13.90 -12.31 16.54
N LEU A 86 -14.22 -13.28 17.39
CA LEU A 86 -15.31 -13.14 18.35
C LEU A 86 -14.82 -12.34 19.57
N ASN A 87 -15.62 -11.39 20.04
CA ASN A 87 -15.34 -10.51 21.19
C ASN A 87 -14.09 -9.66 21.04
N MET A 88 -14.21 -8.64 20.20
CA MET A 88 -13.12 -7.68 19.99
C MET A 88 -13.02 -6.67 21.13
N HIS A 89 -12.25 -7.03 22.14
CA HIS A 89 -11.70 -6.01 23.02
C HIS A 89 -10.37 -5.54 22.41
N PRO A 90 -10.16 -4.23 22.13
CA PRO A 90 -8.95 -3.72 21.48
C PRO A 90 -7.64 -4.14 22.16
N LEU A 91 -7.68 -4.34 23.48
CA LEU A 91 -6.53 -4.78 24.29
C LEU A 91 -6.19 -6.27 24.14
N PHE A 92 -7.11 -7.10 23.62
CA PHE A 92 -6.90 -8.53 23.41
C PHE A 92 -6.82 -8.92 21.94
N THR A 93 -6.78 -7.94 21.03
CA THR A 93 -6.68 -8.21 19.60
C THR A 93 -5.39 -8.95 19.33
N ARG A 94 -5.49 -10.16 18.79
CA ARG A 94 -4.33 -10.93 18.34
C ARG A 94 -3.70 -10.18 17.17
N LYS A 95 -2.36 -10.15 17.11
CA LYS A 95 -1.61 -9.57 15.99
C LYS A 95 -1.71 -10.47 14.75
N ASN A 96 -2.92 -10.68 14.25
CA ASN A 96 -3.10 -11.42 13.01
C ASN A 96 -2.86 -10.46 11.83
N TYR A 97 -2.20 -10.96 10.81
CA TYR A 97 -1.82 -10.16 9.64
C TYR A 97 -2.59 -10.58 8.41
N LEU A 98 -2.93 -9.59 7.60
CA LEU A 98 -3.52 -9.74 6.28
C LEU A 98 -2.54 -9.24 5.24
N ASN A 99 -2.20 -10.11 4.29
CA ASN A 99 -1.49 -9.73 3.08
C ASN A 99 -2.41 -9.95 1.88
N ILE A 100 -2.47 -8.97 0.98
CA ILE A 100 -3.26 -9.04 -0.25
C ILE A 100 -2.31 -8.90 -1.42
N PHE A 101 -2.42 -9.84 -2.34
CA PHE A 101 -1.68 -9.85 -3.60
C PHE A 101 -2.67 -9.78 -4.75
N ALA A 102 -2.38 -8.98 -5.76
CA ALA A 102 -3.20 -8.88 -6.96
C ALA A 102 -2.34 -8.81 -8.22
N GLY A 103 -2.91 -9.28 -9.31
CA GLY A 103 -2.25 -9.33 -10.60
C GLY A 103 -3.03 -10.17 -11.60
N ASP A 104 -2.32 -10.74 -12.53
CA ASP A 104 -2.87 -11.66 -13.51
C ASP A 104 -1.99 -12.91 -13.66
N GLU A 105 -2.49 -13.92 -14.36
CA GLU A 105 -1.78 -15.20 -14.53
C GLU A 105 -0.48 -15.11 -15.34
N PHE A 106 -0.26 -14.02 -16.09
CA PHE A 106 0.96 -13.83 -16.89
C PHE A 106 1.97 -12.92 -16.18
N SER A 107 1.51 -11.82 -15.61
CA SER A 107 2.37 -10.84 -14.93
C SER A 107 2.72 -11.26 -13.50
N GLY A 108 2.02 -12.28 -12.97
CA GLY A 108 2.17 -12.72 -11.60
C GLY A 108 1.40 -11.84 -10.60
N LEU A 109 1.61 -12.13 -9.32
CA LEU A 109 0.94 -11.43 -8.22
C LEU A 109 1.91 -10.51 -7.51
N SER A 110 1.55 -9.25 -7.36
CA SER A 110 2.28 -8.26 -6.56
C SER A 110 1.56 -8.03 -5.23
N GLN A 111 2.32 -7.90 -4.15
CA GLN A 111 1.75 -7.49 -2.86
C GLN A 111 1.29 -6.04 -2.95
N ILE A 112 0.04 -5.80 -2.61
CA ILE A 112 -0.59 -4.48 -2.69
C ILE A 112 -1.05 -3.96 -1.33
N PHE A 113 -1.10 -4.83 -0.33
CA PHE A 113 -1.44 -4.46 1.04
C PHE A 113 -0.83 -5.45 2.04
N ALA A 114 -0.33 -4.93 3.14
CA ALA A 114 0.03 -5.67 4.34
C ALA A 114 -0.39 -4.88 5.58
N GLY A 115 -1.10 -5.53 6.48
CA GLY A 115 -1.57 -4.86 7.70
C GLY A 115 -2.15 -5.80 8.73
N SER A 116 -2.42 -5.26 9.91
CA SER A 116 -3.00 -6.00 11.02
C SER A 116 -4.50 -6.09 10.88
N ILE A 117 -5.06 -7.28 11.06
CA ILE A 117 -6.50 -7.51 11.04
C ILE A 117 -7.13 -6.83 12.25
N THR A 118 -8.10 -5.97 12.01
CA THR A 118 -8.87 -5.28 13.04
C THR A 118 -10.23 -5.92 13.26
N SER A 119 -10.81 -6.54 12.22
CA SER A 119 -12.09 -7.21 12.26
C SER A 119 -12.13 -8.35 11.25
N ALA A 120 -12.71 -9.46 11.63
CA ALA A 120 -12.98 -10.56 10.71
C ALA A 120 -14.27 -11.29 11.14
N SER A 121 -15.26 -11.33 10.27
CA SER A 121 -16.58 -11.89 10.57
C SER A 121 -17.28 -12.45 9.34
N ALA A 122 -18.06 -13.49 9.55
CA ALA A 122 -18.96 -14.02 8.53
C ALA A 122 -20.26 -13.20 8.46
N ASP A 123 -20.71 -12.88 7.25
CA ASP A 123 -21.97 -12.21 6.99
C ASP A 123 -22.92 -13.20 6.29
N PHE A 124 -23.93 -13.64 7.04
CA PHE A 124 -24.94 -14.59 6.57
C PHE A 124 -26.20 -13.93 6.03
N ASN A 125 -26.29 -12.57 6.05
CA ASN A 125 -27.49 -11.87 5.61
C ASN A 125 -27.77 -12.03 4.11
N GLY A 126 -26.77 -12.35 3.32
CA GLY A 126 -26.89 -12.57 1.88
C GLY A 126 -27.13 -14.04 1.46
N ALA A 127 -27.53 -14.91 2.39
CA ALA A 127 -27.73 -16.32 2.04
C ALA A 127 -28.64 -16.51 0.80
N PRO A 128 -28.28 -17.42 -0.14
CA PRO A 128 -27.25 -18.45 -0.03
C PRO A 128 -25.80 -17.98 -0.26
N GLU A 129 -25.57 -16.75 -0.71
CA GLU A 129 -24.24 -16.21 -0.96
C GLU A 129 -23.65 -15.61 0.34
N VAL A 130 -23.11 -16.48 1.18
CA VAL A 130 -22.42 -16.08 2.41
C VAL A 130 -21.06 -15.52 2.07
N LYS A 131 -20.74 -14.38 2.69
CA LYS A 131 -19.42 -13.74 2.54
C LYS A 131 -18.70 -13.61 3.88
N PHE A 132 -17.39 -13.71 3.82
CA PHE A 132 -16.52 -13.46 4.95
C PHE A 132 -15.83 -12.10 4.79
N LYS A 133 -16.01 -11.20 5.74
CA LYS A 133 -15.43 -9.85 5.71
C LYS A 133 -14.21 -9.78 6.60
N ILE A 134 -13.12 -9.22 6.09
CA ILE A 134 -11.90 -8.92 6.84
C ILE A 134 -11.60 -7.44 6.69
N GLU A 135 -11.39 -6.77 7.79
CA GLU A 135 -10.88 -5.40 7.83
C GLU A 135 -9.47 -5.40 8.44
N ALA A 136 -8.56 -4.67 7.83
CA ALA A 136 -7.19 -4.56 8.29
C ALA A 136 -6.67 -3.12 8.16
N ARG A 137 -5.71 -2.76 9.03
CA ARG A 137 -5.07 -1.44 9.03
C ARG A 137 -3.56 -1.58 9.12
N VAL A 138 -2.87 -0.71 8.38
CA VAL A 138 -1.42 -0.56 8.45
C VAL A 138 -1.03 0.08 9.78
N GLY A 139 0.03 -0.42 10.43
CA GLY A 139 0.58 0.17 11.64
C GLY A 139 -0.33 0.17 12.88
N PHE A 140 -1.48 -0.53 12.85
CA PHE A 140 -2.48 -0.50 13.93
C PHE A 140 -1.88 -0.80 15.30
N PHE A 141 -1.10 -1.88 15.45
CA PHE A 141 -0.49 -2.21 16.73
C PHE A 141 0.54 -1.20 17.20
N GLY A 142 1.35 -0.68 16.29
CA GLY A 142 2.32 0.36 16.59
C GLY A 142 1.67 1.67 17.05
N SER A 143 0.42 1.94 16.67
CA SER A 143 -0.33 3.13 17.10
C SER A 143 -1.02 2.97 18.45
N VAL A 144 -1.40 1.73 18.84
CA VAL A 144 -2.12 1.46 20.11
C VAL A 144 -1.21 0.89 21.21
N THR A 145 0.02 0.48 20.89
CA THR A 145 0.96 -0.05 21.86
C THR A 145 1.43 1.08 22.77
N ALA A 146 1.21 0.92 24.07
CA ALA A 146 1.76 1.83 25.06
C ALA A 146 3.29 1.67 25.15
N GLN A 147 4.01 2.79 25.11
CA GLN A 147 5.44 2.82 25.24
C GLN A 147 5.86 3.91 26.24
N GLY A 148 6.94 3.67 26.97
CA GLY A 148 7.56 4.70 27.79
C GLY A 148 8.08 5.88 26.96
N GLN A 149 8.41 6.99 27.63
CA GLN A 149 8.94 8.17 26.95
C GLN A 149 10.23 7.85 26.20
N GLY A 150 10.33 8.31 24.97
CA GLY A 150 11.55 8.28 24.18
C GLY A 150 12.44 9.47 24.55
N VAL A 151 13.45 9.22 25.37
CA VAL A 151 14.38 10.26 25.81
C VAL A 151 15.65 10.21 24.98
N VAL A 152 16.04 11.35 24.43
CA VAL A 152 17.32 11.57 23.74
C VAL A 152 18.14 12.55 24.57
N SER A 153 19.19 12.04 25.25
CA SER A 153 20.15 12.84 25.97
C SER A 153 21.37 13.10 25.09
N GLY A 154 21.75 14.36 24.96
CA GLY A 154 22.83 14.78 24.05
C GLY A 154 22.35 14.82 22.58
N THR A 155 23.23 14.45 21.66
CA THR A 155 22.99 14.47 20.23
C THR A 155 22.94 13.04 19.67
N GLN A 156 21.90 12.72 18.93
CA GLN A 156 21.70 11.41 18.33
C GLN A 156 21.17 11.55 16.90
N SER A 157 21.47 10.56 16.03
CA SER A 157 20.87 10.44 14.70
C SER A 157 19.34 10.27 14.82
N ALA A 158 18.60 11.10 14.09
CA ALA A 158 17.14 10.99 14.02
C ALA A 158 16.71 9.64 13.38
N ALA A 159 17.44 9.20 12.36
CA ALA A 159 17.18 7.91 11.70
C ALA A 159 17.32 6.74 12.68
N ASP A 160 18.34 6.74 13.55
CA ASP A 160 18.54 5.67 14.53
C ASP A 160 17.43 5.66 15.60
N PHE A 161 16.98 6.85 16.02
CA PHE A 161 15.85 6.95 16.94
C PHE A 161 14.58 6.39 16.30
N ILE A 162 14.25 6.82 15.08
CA ILE A 162 13.05 6.40 14.34
C ILE A 162 13.12 4.90 14.02
N ALA A 163 14.29 4.36 13.69
CA ALA A 163 14.48 2.92 13.46
C ALA A 163 14.13 2.09 14.70
N ARG A 164 14.49 2.54 15.91
CA ARG A 164 14.08 1.87 17.15
C ARG A 164 12.57 1.92 17.36
N GLN A 165 11.93 3.04 17.03
CA GLN A 165 10.47 3.17 17.12
C GLN A 165 9.77 2.29 16.09
N ALA A 166 10.28 2.19 14.86
CA ALA A 166 9.76 1.28 13.84
C ALA A 166 9.82 -0.18 14.31
N LYS A 167 10.96 -0.60 14.88
CA LYS A 167 11.09 -1.94 15.46
C LYS A 167 10.11 -2.19 16.60
N ALA A 168 9.90 -1.20 17.49
CA ALA A 168 8.91 -1.29 18.56
C ALA A 168 7.47 -1.38 18.04
N ALA A 169 7.18 -0.71 16.91
CA ALA A 169 5.90 -0.79 16.21
C ALA A 169 5.73 -2.10 15.42
N GLY A 170 6.78 -2.92 15.28
CA GLY A 170 6.78 -4.12 14.44
C GLY A 170 6.86 -3.83 12.94
N LEU A 171 7.43 -2.68 12.57
CA LEU A 171 7.62 -2.25 11.19
C LEU A 171 9.11 -2.30 10.81
N THR A 172 9.39 -2.50 9.53
CA THR A 172 10.72 -2.34 8.96
C THR A 172 11.00 -0.86 8.72
N PHE A 173 12.24 -0.42 8.93
CA PHE A 173 12.63 0.97 8.73
C PHE A 173 13.49 1.15 7.48
N GLU A 174 13.18 2.18 6.72
CA GLU A 174 13.97 2.60 5.56
C GLU A 174 14.17 4.12 5.59
N ASN A 175 15.43 4.56 5.60
CA ASN A 175 15.79 5.97 5.52
C ASN A 175 16.13 6.34 4.07
N GLN A 176 15.44 7.32 3.51
CA GLN A 176 15.70 7.81 2.16
C GLN A 176 16.41 9.19 2.22
N ASP A 177 17.73 9.13 2.48
CA ASP A 177 18.68 10.25 2.46
C ASP A 177 18.38 11.40 3.46
N VAL A 178 17.82 11.09 4.62
CA VAL A 178 17.65 12.07 5.70
C VAL A 178 18.78 11.90 6.69
N SER A 179 19.68 12.89 6.79
CA SER A 179 20.85 12.90 7.69
C SER A 179 20.72 14.02 8.73
N ALA A 180 19.69 13.97 9.57
CA ALA A 180 19.46 14.97 10.61
C ALA A 180 19.71 14.40 12.01
N GLN A 181 19.97 15.28 12.97
CA GLN A 181 20.22 14.94 14.37
C GLN A 181 19.15 15.52 15.30
N ILE A 182 18.82 14.79 16.34
CA ILE A 182 17.94 15.20 17.43
C ILE A 182 18.83 15.50 18.65
N LYS A 183 18.49 16.57 19.38
CA LYS A 183 19.24 16.97 20.57
C LYS A 183 18.32 17.18 21.76
N ASN A 184 18.64 16.56 22.89
CA ASN A 184 17.99 16.80 24.20
C ASN A 184 16.47 16.85 24.09
N SER A 185 15.86 15.81 23.51
CA SER A 185 14.43 15.77 23.21
C SER A 185 13.73 14.65 23.95
N VAL A 186 12.47 14.89 24.28
CA VAL A 186 11.58 13.89 24.88
C VAL A 186 10.37 13.72 23.99
N PHE A 187 10.09 12.48 23.64
CA PHE A 187 8.95 12.08 22.81
C PHE A 187 7.99 11.21 23.62
N THR A 188 6.70 11.38 23.43
CA THR A 188 5.66 10.69 24.20
C THR A 188 4.64 10.07 23.28
N GLY A 189 3.88 9.10 23.80
CA GLY A 189 2.84 8.40 23.07
C GLY A 189 3.32 7.03 22.53
N SER A 190 2.59 6.51 21.56
CA SER A 190 2.92 5.24 20.91
C SER A 190 4.23 5.31 20.11
N PRO A 191 4.84 4.17 19.75
CA PRO A 191 6.04 4.15 18.92
C PRO A 191 5.91 4.96 17.62
N ILE A 192 4.77 4.85 16.95
CA ILE A 192 4.50 5.59 15.70
C ILE A 192 4.40 7.09 15.96
N GLU A 193 3.76 7.51 17.07
CA GLU A 193 3.67 8.92 17.44
C GLU A 193 5.02 9.51 17.80
N GLN A 194 5.84 8.79 18.56
CA GLN A 194 7.21 9.20 18.87
C GLN A 194 8.07 9.34 17.61
N ALA A 195 7.98 8.38 16.68
CA ALA A 195 8.68 8.47 15.39
C ALA A 195 8.23 9.68 14.58
N ARG A 196 6.92 9.97 14.57
CA ARG A 196 6.35 11.13 13.85
C ARG A 196 6.79 12.46 14.47
N GLN A 197 6.78 12.57 15.81
CA GLN A 197 7.26 13.76 16.52
C GLN A 197 8.75 14.01 16.20
N ALA A 198 9.55 12.95 16.18
CA ALA A 198 10.97 13.03 15.84
C ALA A 198 11.19 13.48 14.38
N ALA A 199 10.43 12.91 13.42
CA ALA A 199 10.49 13.31 12.02
C ALA A 199 10.07 14.78 11.83
N ASN A 200 8.98 15.22 12.47
CA ASN A 200 8.51 16.60 12.41
C ASN A 200 9.54 17.58 13.00
N GLN A 201 10.21 17.22 14.10
CA GLN A 201 11.23 18.07 14.73
C GLN A 201 12.40 18.37 13.80
N ILE A 202 12.78 17.41 12.97
CA ILE A 202 13.86 17.59 11.99
C ILE A 202 13.38 18.10 10.63
N GLY A 203 12.08 18.41 10.48
CA GLY A 203 11.49 18.86 9.23
C GLY A 203 11.46 17.78 8.13
N ALA A 204 11.43 16.51 8.51
CA ALA A 204 11.27 15.38 7.60
C ALA A 204 9.84 14.84 7.63
N GLU A 205 9.50 14.01 6.66
CA GLU A 205 8.21 13.34 6.56
C GLU A 205 8.35 11.84 6.87
N LEU A 206 7.42 11.32 7.67
CA LEU A 206 7.32 9.90 7.97
C LEU A 206 6.17 9.28 7.17
N VAL A 207 6.49 8.36 6.30
CA VAL A 207 5.54 7.60 5.49
C VAL A 207 5.44 6.19 6.05
N ILE A 208 4.22 5.70 6.28
CA ILE A 208 3.98 4.31 6.66
C ILE A 208 3.14 3.69 5.56
N ASP A 209 3.71 2.71 4.87
CA ASP A 209 3.05 1.95 3.82
C ASP A 209 3.34 0.47 4.01
N ASP A 210 2.27 -0.31 4.10
CA ASP A 210 2.32 -1.73 4.41
C ASP A 210 3.09 -2.01 5.72
N GLU A 211 4.14 -2.81 5.69
CA GLU A 211 4.99 -3.14 6.86
C GLU A 211 6.23 -2.24 6.98
N LYS A 212 6.26 -1.12 6.25
CA LYS A 212 7.43 -0.24 6.17
C LYS A 212 7.15 1.13 6.76
N MET A 213 8.12 1.61 7.51
CA MET A 213 8.21 2.99 7.99
C MET A 213 9.36 3.67 7.23
N LEU A 214 9.05 4.63 6.37
CA LEU A 214 10.01 5.33 5.53
C LEU A 214 10.20 6.75 6.05
N LEU A 215 11.45 7.16 6.20
CA LEU A 215 11.83 8.54 6.51
C LEU A 215 12.30 9.21 5.23
N ILE A 216 11.59 10.24 4.80
CA ILE A 216 11.88 10.98 3.57
C ILE A 216 12.04 12.48 3.86
N GLN A 217 12.65 13.21 2.94
CA GLN A 217 12.67 14.66 3.02
C GLN A 217 11.26 15.22 2.88
N ASN A 218 10.98 16.30 3.62
CA ASN A 218 9.66 16.95 3.56
C ASN A 218 9.35 17.41 2.12
N GLY A 219 8.18 17.02 1.63
CA GLY A 219 7.77 17.26 0.25
C GLY A 219 8.46 16.40 -0.80
N GLY A 220 9.35 15.50 -0.38
CA GLY A 220 9.96 14.50 -1.24
C GLY A 220 8.98 13.41 -1.66
N SER A 221 9.46 12.47 -2.43
CA SER A 221 8.67 11.28 -2.84
C SER A 221 9.44 10.01 -2.49
N VAL A 222 8.71 8.94 -2.21
CA VAL A 222 9.30 7.62 -2.02
C VAL A 222 9.99 7.19 -3.30
N LYS A 223 11.27 6.80 -3.17
CA LYS A 223 12.08 6.32 -4.31
C LYS A 223 11.53 5.02 -4.89
N GLY A 224 11.55 4.91 -6.20
CA GLY A 224 11.11 3.72 -6.89
C GLY A 224 10.82 3.96 -8.37
N ASN A 225 10.19 2.98 -9.01
CA ASN A 225 9.72 3.13 -10.38
C ASN A 225 8.67 4.24 -10.47
N VAL A 226 8.73 5.06 -11.52
CA VAL A 226 7.73 6.10 -11.82
C VAL A 226 6.84 5.59 -12.95
N PRO A 227 5.66 5.03 -12.63
CA PRO A 227 4.76 4.53 -13.66
C PRO A 227 4.21 5.68 -14.51
N VAL A 228 4.09 5.43 -15.82
CA VAL A 228 3.50 6.37 -16.76
C VAL A 228 2.02 6.05 -16.90
N LEU A 229 1.16 7.03 -16.63
CA LEU A 229 -0.28 6.94 -16.81
C LEU A 229 -0.75 7.80 -17.98
N SER A 230 -1.30 7.12 -18.98
CA SER A 230 -1.82 7.71 -20.22
C SER A 230 -3.04 6.93 -20.71
N ALA A 231 -3.72 7.42 -21.72
CA ALA A 231 -4.81 6.70 -22.37
C ALA A 231 -4.36 5.30 -22.86
N ALA A 232 -3.12 5.18 -23.35
CA ALA A 232 -2.56 3.92 -23.83
C ALA A 232 -2.13 2.96 -22.70
N SER A 233 -1.82 3.48 -21.50
CA SER A 233 -1.36 2.68 -20.35
C SER A 233 -2.45 2.45 -19.28
N GLY A 234 -3.72 2.67 -19.63
CA GLY A 234 -4.85 2.30 -18.77
C GLY A 234 -5.48 3.45 -17.98
N MET A 235 -5.27 4.70 -18.38
CA MET A 235 -6.02 5.82 -17.81
C MET A 235 -7.51 5.69 -18.14
N ILE A 236 -8.38 5.84 -17.15
CA ILE A 236 -9.83 5.80 -17.28
C ILE A 236 -10.35 7.23 -17.25
N GLY A 237 -10.89 7.69 -18.36
CA GLY A 237 -11.33 9.08 -18.50
C GLY A 237 -10.18 10.07 -18.59
N TYR A 238 -10.39 11.28 -18.05
CA TYR A 238 -9.39 12.34 -17.99
C TYR A 238 -9.08 12.73 -16.55
N PRO A 239 -7.84 13.17 -16.26
CA PRO A 239 -7.52 13.72 -14.95
C PRO A 239 -8.35 14.96 -14.66
N VAL A 240 -8.88 15.05 -13.46
CA VAL A 240 -9.63 16.21 -12.97
C VAL A 240 -8.71 17.07 -12.11
N MET A 241 -8.64 18.36 -12.41
CA MET A 241 -7.89 19.31 -11.59
C MET A 241 -8.69 19.64 -10.31
N THR A 242 -8.00 19.61 -9.19
CA THR A 242 -8.49 20.05 -7.89
C THR A 242 -7.73 21.29 -7.43
N GLN A 243 -8.10 21.89 -6.30
CA GLN A 243 -7.39 23.05 -5.75
C GLN A 243 -5.89 22.79 -5.52
N ASN A 244 -5.53 21.57 -5.13
CA ASN A 244 -4.17 21.23 -4.69
C ASN A 244 -3.41 20.31 -5.66
N GLY A 245 -4.08 19.79 -6.69
CA GLY A 245 -3.45 18.83 -7.58
C GLY A 245 -4.42 18.22 -8.58
N ILE A 246 -4.35 16.92 -8.75
CA ILE A 246 -5.17 16.17 -9.69
C ILE A 246 -5.79 14.93 -9.05
N GLU A 247 -6.93 14.53 -9.60
CA GLU A 247 -7.53 13.22 -9.37
C GLU A 247 -7.66 12.48 -10.69
N CYS A 248 -7.29 11.23 -10.72
CA CYS A 248 -7.41 10.38 -11.90
C CYS A 248 -7.72 8.94 -11.53
N LYS A 249 -8.31 8.22 -12.48
CA LYS A 249 -8.57 6.79 -12.38
C LYS A 249 -7.76 6.03 -13.43
N ALA A 250 -7.36 4.83 -13.09
CA ALA A 250 -6.61 3.95 -13.95
C ALA A 250 -7.09 2.51 -13.80
N ILE A 251 -6.85 1.68 -14.81
CA ILE A 251 -6.84 0.24 -14.64
C ILE A 251 -5.80 -0.08 -13.56
N PHE A 252 -6.09 -1.06 -12.73
CA PHE A 252 -5.18 -1.47 -11.66
C PHE A 252 -3.75 -1.67 -12.18
N ASN A 253 -2.81 -1.02 -11.49
CA ASN A 253 -1.38 -1.20 -11.70
C ASN A 253 -0.69 -1.26 -10.33
N PRO A 254 0.02 -2.37 -10.00
CA PRO A 254 0.70 -2.53 -8.71
C PRO A 254 1.90 -1.59 -8.51
N ASP A 255 2.37 -0.92 -9.58
CA ASP A 255 3.49 0.03 -9.50
C ASP A 255 3.08 1.38 -8.89
N PHE A 256 1.77 1.67 -8.82
CA PHE A 256 1.32 2.86 -8.08
C PHE A 256 1.60 2.69 -6.59
N ARG A 257 2.34 3.64 -6.02
CA ARG A 257 2.72 3.62 -4.61
C ARG A 257 2.29 4.89 -3.91
N PHE A 258 1.80 4.76 -2.69
CA PHE A 258 1.55 5.89 -1.81
C PHE A 258 2.85 6.67 -1.56
N ALA A 259 2.77 8.01 -1.59
CA ALA A 259 3.91 8.93 -1.53
C ALA A 259 4.96 8.77 -2.65
N GLY A 260 4.74 7.90 -3.64
CA GLY A 260 5.56 7.76 -4.85
C GLY A 260 5.17 8.76 -5.92
N LEU A 261 5.95 8.77 -7.02
CA LEU A 261 5.67 9.59 -8.20
C LEU A 261 4.87 8.81 -9.25
N VAL A 262 4.06 9.54 -10.00
CA VAL A 262 3.41 9.07 -11.24
C VAL A 262 3.62 10.12 -12.32
N GLU A 263 3.94 9.70 -13.53
CA GLU A 263 4.02 10.58 -14.71
C GLU A 263 2.70 10.52 -15.48
N ILE A 264 2.00 11.65 -15.54
CA ILE A 264 0.76 11.78 -16.31
C ILE A 264 1.06 12.28 -17.72
N LYS A 265 0.65 11.51 -18.73
CA LYS A 265 0.65 11.93 -20.14
C LYS A 265 -0.78 12.17 -20.57
N SER A 266 -1.14 13.44 -20.74
CA SER A 266 -2.48 13.89 -21.12
C SER A 266 -2.41 14.91 -22.26
N MET A 267 -3.46 14.97 -23.07
CA MET A 267 -3.65 16.04 -24.05
C MET A 267 -3.93 17.41 -23.39
N VAL A 268 -4.29 17.42 -22.11
CA VAL A 268 -4.45 18.64 -21.32
C VAL A 268 -3.09 19.04 -20.74
N PRO A 269 -2.42 20.09 -21.25
CA PRO A 269 -1.04 20.41 -20.87
C PRO A 269 -0.85 20.68 -19.37
N LYS A 270 -1.86 21.24 -18.71
CA LYS A 270 -1.79 21.61 -17.28
C LYS A 270 -1.74 20.42 -16.33
N VAL A 271 -2.20 19.24 -16.75
CA VAL A 271 -2.18 18.01 -15.93
C VAL A 271 -1.06 17.07 -16.33
N ALA A 272 -0.37 17.33 -17.46
CA ALA A 272 0.78 16.55 -17.89
C ALA A 272 2.00 16.83 -17.01
N GLY A 273 2.77 15.79 -16.68
CA GLY A 273 3.98 15.90 -15.85
C GLY A 273 4.02 14.92 -14.71
N GLN A 274 4.98 15.12 -13.82
CA GLN A 274 5.16 14.26 -12.65
C GLN A 274 4.37 14.79 -11.45
N TRP A 275 3.70 13.88 -10.77
CA TRP A 275 2.84 14.15 -9.64
C TRP A 275 3.16 13.19 -8.50
N ARG A 276 3.13 13.67 -7.26
CA ARG A 276 3.27 12.84 -6.07
C ARG A 276 1.91 12.33 -5.65
N ILE A 277 1.79 11.01 -5.51
CA ILE A 277 0.57 10.34 -5.06
C ILE A 277 0.41 10.58 -3.55
N THR A 278 -0.68 11.22 -3.16
CA THR A 278 -1.00 11.52 -1.75
C THR A 278 -2.15 10.67 -1.21
N LYS A 279 -2.96 10.11 -2.12
CA LYS A 279 -3.98 9.12 -1.80
C LYS A 279 -4.08 8.12 -2.95
N LEU A 280 -4.08 6.85 -2.61
CA LEU A 280 -4.20 5.74 -3.55
C LEU A 280 -5.30 4.80 -3.07
N SER A 281 -6.26 4.50 -3.92
CA SER A 281 -7.32 3.55 -3.62
C SER A 281 -7.40 2.49 -4.72
N HIS A 282 -7.39 1.21 -4.34
CA HIS A 282 -7.61 0.10 -5.25
C HIS A 282 -8.98 -0.51 -4.99
N SER A 283 -9.78 -0.68 -6.04
CA SER A 283 -11.04 -1.41 -6.03
C SER A 283 -10.92 -2.60 -6.96
N LEU A 284 -10.83 -3.79 -6.39
CA LEU A 284 -10.48 -5.01 -7.11
C LEU A 284 -11.52 -6.10 -6.87
N ALA A 285 -11.87 -6.83 -7.91
CA ALA A 285 -12.72 -8.00 -7.79
C ALA A 285 -12.22 -9.10 -8.74
N ALA A 286 -12.15 -10.33 -8.25
CA ALA A 286 -11.75 -11.48 -9.02
C ALA A 286 -12.63 -12.69 -8.72
N ASN A 287 -12.77 -13.58 -9.70
CA ASN A 287 -13.52 -14.84 -9.60
C ASN A 287 -14.98 -14.70 -9.13
N LEU A 288 -15.63 -13.59 -9.49
CA LEU A 288 -17.05 -13.39 -9.23
C LEU A 288 -17.89 -13.78 -10.46
N PRO A 289 -19.16 -14.22 -10.26
CA PRO A 289 -20.07 -14.51 -11.37
C PRO A 289 -20.35 -13.30 -12.25
N SER A 290 -20.39 -12.10 -11.67
CA SER A 290 -20.49 -10.82 -12.38
C SER A 290 -19.13 -10.16 -12.49
N SER A 291 -18.90 -9.41 -13.58
CA SER A 291 -17.68 -8.62 -13.74
C SER A 291 -17.57 -7.61 -12.58
N GLY A 292 -16.41 -7.55 -11.96
CA GLY A 292 -16.12 -6.61 -10.88
C GLY A 292 -15.12 -5.52 -11.28
N GLN A 293 -14.98 -4.52 -10.42
CA GLN A 293 -14.01 -3.43 -10.58
C GLN A 293 -12.59 -3.99 -10.59
N TRP A 294 -11.73 -3.34 -11.38
CA TRP A 294 -10.29 -3.63 -11.41
C TRP A 294 -9.54 -2.35 -11.71
N GLU A 295 -9.65 -1.42 -10.76
CA GLU A 295 -9.21 -0.04 -10.97
C GLU A 295 -8.49 0.55 -9.76
N SER A 296 -7.70 1.56 -10.04
CA SER A 296 -7.01 2.39 -9.06
C SER A 296 -7.49 3.84 -9.20
N SER A 297 -7.80 4.47 -8.08
CA SER A 297 -8.07 5.91 -8.00
C SER A 297 -6.89 6.59 -7.33
N ILE A 298 -6.40 7.66 -7.92
CA ILE A 298 -5.19 8.37 -7.52
C ILE A 298 -5.56 9.84 -7.26
N THR A 299 -5.22 10.35 -6.07
CA THR A 299 -5.13 11.78 -5.80
C THR A 299 -3.65 12.13 -5.71
N ALA A 300 -3.20 13.11 -6.47
CA ALA A 300 -1.79 13.46 -6.55
C ALA A 300 -1.59 14.98 -6.56
N TYR A 301 -0.50 15.42 -5.93
CA TYR A 301 -0.13 16.82 -5.81
C TYR A 301 1.20 17.09 -6.49
N TYR A 302 1.47 18.34 -6.85
CA TYR A 302 2.80 18.74 -7.30
C TYR A 302 3.81 18.43 -6.19
N PRO A 303 4.96 17.80 -6.50
CA PRO A 303 5.95 17.44 -5.49
C PRO A 303 6.37 18.63 -4.62
N GLN A 304 6.50 19.81 -5.23
CA GLN A 304 6.89 21.06 -4.55
C GLN A 304 5.83 21.60 -3.58
N LEU A 305 4.54 21.24 -3.77
CA LEU A 305 3.43 21.70 -2.93
C LEU A 305 3.12 20.72 -1.79
N SER A 306 3.47 19.46 -1.93
CA SER A 306 3.12 18.43 -0.96
C SER A 306 3.70 18.71 0.44
N GLY A 307 4.88 19.33 0.53
CA GLY A 307 5.50 19.74 1.80
C GLY A 307 4.88 20.98 2.42
N ALA A 308 4.23 21.84 1.64
CA ALA A 308 3.56 23.04 2.14
C ALA A 308 2.21 22.73 2.79
N ILE A 309 1.48 21.76 2.25
CA ILE A 309 0.12 21.41 2.71
C ILE A 309 0.18 20.72 4.09
N GLY A 310 1.22 19.93 4.37
CA GLY A 310 1.43 19.30 5.68
C GLY A 310 1.67 20.26 6.83
N LYS A 311 1.88 21.56 6.56
CA LYS A 311 2.01 22.61 7.61
C LYS A 311 0.69 23.28 7.97
N PHE A 312 -0.38 23.03 7.22
CA PHE A 312 -1.69 23.63 7.41
C PHE A 312 -2.76 22.63 7.88
N MET A 313 -2.42 21.36 8.06
CA MET A 313 -3.20 20.32 8.72
C MET A 313 -2.56 19.94 10.06
#